data_d206afde503f0016171cecea7fa0875c
#
_entry.id   d206afde503f0016171cecea7fa0875c
#
_cell.length_a   1.000
_cell.length_b   1.000
_cell.length_c   1.000
_cell.angle_alpha   90.00
_cell.angle_beta   90.00
_cell.angle_gamma   90.00
#
_symmetry.space_group_name_H-M   'P 1'
#
loop_
_entity.id
_entity.type
_entity.pdbx_description
1 polymer ?
#
loop_
_entity_poly.entity_id
_entity_poly.type
_entity_poly.pdbx_seq_one_letter_code
_entity_poly.pdbx_strand_id
1 'polypeptide(L)'
;MSTSNEVYLGQKNSVARFNLDTQKSVWVKAIEGSPSIISTCGNNVLVQSATIWGKYTHYLLDSQTGNQIWAATDIGCWIVPQYHKGDIFFTNAKGAVCKLCGISGKLLFQTKFKKWYDSSTYILTVAKDKIFILSKKKSFHVQIDSGKCTEAPELANFAKDQLTFGLGNGVDQIALFSSIAIAAAAASADGGAIGGGGE
;
A
#
# COMPACT_ATOMS: atom_id res chain seq x y z
N MET A 1 -10.95 21.99 17.10
CA MET A 1 -10.09 21.32 16.08
C MET A 1 -10.71 21.63 14.73
N SER A 2 -10.07 22.45 13.93
CA SER A 2 -10.54 22.73 12.56
C SER A 2 -10.34 21.47 11.74
N THR A 3 -11.41 20.81 11.32
CA THR A 3 -11.35 19.78 10.29
C THR A 3 -10.97 20.49 9.01
N SER A 4 -9.70 20.42 8.62
CA SER A 4 -9.31 20.96 7.33
C SER A 4 -10.00 20.13 6.25
N ASN A 5 -10.81 20.78 5.43
CA ASN A 5 -11.48 20.18 4.26
C ASN A 5 -10.46 19.93 3.13
N GLU A 6 -9.40 19.18 3.43
CA GLU A 6 -8.29 18.93 2.53
C GLU A 6 -8.12 17.45 2.23
N VAL A 7 -7.79 17.15 1.00
CA VAL A 7 -7.62 15.79 0.48
C VAL A 7 -6.32 15.67 -0.30
N TYR A 8 -5.79 14.47 -0.36
CA TYR A 8 -4.65 14.16 -1.23
C TYR A 8 -5.15 13.51 -2.51
N LEU A 9 -4.75 14.06 -3.64
CA LEU A 9 -5.16 13.62 -4.96
C LEU A 9 -3.93 13.17 -5.76
N GLY A 10 -4.03 12.00 -6.37
CA GLY A 10 -3.04 11.52 -7.35
C GLY A 10 -3.52 11.80 -8.76
N GLN A 11 -2.67 12.38 -9.60
CA GLN A 11 -2.97 12.65 -11.01
C GLN A 11 -1.73 12.40 -11.88
N LYS A 12 -1.86 11.52 -12.89
CA LYS A 12 -0.76 11.18 -13.81
C LYS A 12 0.55 10.90 -13.05
N ASN A 13 1.47 11.85 -13.06
CA ASN A 13 2.79 11.80 -12.44
C ASN A 13 2.95 12.83 -11.32
N SER A 14 1.89 13.13 -10.61
CA SER A 14 1.91 14.09 -9.51
C SER A 14 0.97 13.71 -8.38
N VAL A 15 1.24 14.23 -7.21
CA VAL A 15 0.38 14.23 -6.04
C VAL A 15 0.16 15.64 -5.58
N ALA A 16 -1.06 15.95 -5.19
CA ALA A 16 -1.47 17.26 -4.70
C ALA A 16 -2.16 17.14 -3.35
N ARG A 17 -1.95 18.11 -2.46
CA ARG A 17 -2.86 18.42 -1.36
C ARG A 17 -3.83 19.46 -1.86
N PHE A 18 -5.12 19.18 -1.79
CA PHE A 18 -6.17 19.98 -2.37
C PHE A 18 -7.15 20.42 -1.28
N ASN A 19 -7.46 21.70 -1.25
CA ASN A 19 -8.44 22.26 -0.34
C ASN A 19 -9.81 22.29 -1.03
N LEU A 20 -10.78 21.59 -0.45
CA LEU A 20 -12.12 21.44 -1.02
C LEU A 20 -12.95 22.73 -0.94
N ASP A 21 -12.69 23.57 0.06
CA ASP A 21 -13.45 24.81 0.23
C ASP A 21 -13.03 25.87 -0.77
N THR A 22 -11.73 26.02 -0.97
CA THR A 22 -11.17 26.99 -1.92
C THR A 22 -11.05 26.47 -3.33
N GLN A 23 -11.22 25.14 -3.52
CA GLN A 23 -11.03 24.44 -4.80
C GLN A 23 -9.65 24.68 -5.42
N LYS A 24 -8.61 24.80 -4.57
CA LYS A 24 -7.24 25.05 -5.01
C LYS A 24 -6.27 24.03 -4.41
N SER A 25 -5.23 23.73 -5.16
CA SER A 25 -4.11 22.96 -4.63
C SER A 25 -3.31 23.81 -3.65
N VAL A 26 -3.07 23.26 -2.45
CA VAL A 26 -2.19 23.83 -1.44
C VAL A 26 -0.74 23.65 -1.89
N TRP A 27 -0.45 22.45 -2.39
CA TRP A 27 0.81 22.13 -3.04
C TRP A 27 0.61 21.02 -4.09
N VAL A 28 1.53 20.95 -5.05
CA VAL A 28 1.61 19.88 -6.05
C VAL A 28 3.05 19.37 -6.11
N LYS A 29 3.24 18.06 -6.02
CA LYS A 29 4.53 17.40 -6.11
C LYS A 29 4.58 16.48 -7.32
N ALA A 30 5.52 16.71 -8.22
CA ALA A 30 5.83 15.78 -9.29
C ALA A 30 6.54 14.53 -8.74
N ILE A 31 6.19 13.35 -9.24
CA ILE A 31 6.77 12.06 -8.90
C ILE A 31 7.03 11.25 -10.16
N GLU A 32 7.92 10.27 -10.09
CA GLU A 32 8.11 9.32 -11.19
C GLU A 32 6.97 8.28 -11.21
N GLY A 33 6.34 8.08 -12.35
CA GLY A 33 5.22 7.13 -12.51
C GLY A 33 3.89 7.68 -12.02
N SER A 34 2.87 6.83 -12.01
CA SER A 34 1.52 7.19 -11.59
C SER A 34 1.28 6.81 -10.13
N PRO A 35 0.69 7.71 -9.31
CA PRO A 35 0.30 7.39 -7.94
C PRO A 35 -0.69 6.21 -7.93
N SER A 36 -0.40 5.19 -7.15
CA SER A 36 -1.24 4.01 -6.99
C SER A 36 -1.82 3.86 -5.59
N ILE A 37 -1.09 4.34 -4.58
CA ILE A 37 -1.52 4.37 -3.18
C ILE A 37 -1.09 5.70 -2.59
N ILE A 38 -2.00 6.35 -1.86
CA ILE A 38 -1.73 7.54 -1.06
C ILE A 38 -2.28 7.28 0.34
N SER A 39 -1.46 7.43 1.36
CA SER A 39 -1.88 7.23 2.75
C SER A 39 -1.18 8.21 3.68
N THR A 40 -1.84 8.56 4.78
CA THR A 40 -1.23 9.39 5.83
C THR A 40 -0.32 8.55 6.72
N CYS A 41 0.82 9.11 7.09
CA CYS A 41 1.82 8.51 7.97
C CYS A 41 2.24 9.53 9.03
N GLY A 42 1.49 9.60 10.12
CA GLY A 42 1.67 10.67 11.11
C GLY A 42 1.43 12.04 10.48
N ASN A 43 2.42 12.93 10.54
CA ASN A 43 2.37 14.25 9.92
C ASN A 43 2.85 14.25 8.47
N ASN A 44 2.96 13.10 7.85
CA ASN A 44 3.48 12.94 6.49
C ASN A 44 2.49 12.19 5.59
N VAL A 45 2.77 12.18 4.31
CA VAL A 45 2.01 11.46 3.30
C VAL A 45 2.92 10.47 2.62
N LEU A 46 2.55 9.19 2.68
CA LEU A 46 3.20 8.13 1.94
C LEU A 46 2.50 7.96 0.60
N VAL A 47 3.26 8.00 -0.47
CA VAL A 47 2.77 7.81 -1.83
C VAL A 47 3.53 6.64 -2.45
N GLN A 48 2.82 5.63 -2.93
CA GLN A 48 3.39 4.68 -3.86
C GLN A 48 3.07 5.11 -5.28
N SER A 49 4.06 5.13 -6.13
CA SER A 49 3.89 5.25 -7.58
C SER A 49 4.29 3.96 -8.30
N ALA A 50 3.73 3.77 -9.48
CA ALA A 50 4.09 2.70 -10.39
C ALA A 50 4.38 3.26 -11.78
N THR A 51 5.46 2.81 -12.40
CA THR A 51 5.74 3.09 -13.80
C THR A 51 5.07 2.04 -14.70
N ILE A 52 4.93 2.33 -15.97
CA ILE A 52 4.41 1.38 -16.98
C ILE A 52 5.28 0.10 -17.09
N TRP A 53 6.52 0.16 -16.65
CA TRP A 53 7.45 -0.97 -16.62
C TRP A 53 7.37 -1.79 -15.33
N GLY A 54 6.39 -1.50 -14.45
CA GLY A 54 6.21 -2.22 -13.19
C GLY A 54 7.22 -1.87 -12.10
N LYS A 55 7.99 -0.79 -12.24
CA LYS A 55 8.84 -0.26 -11.17
C LYS A 55 7.98 0.49 -10.17
N TYR A 56 8.17 0.18 -8.91
CA TYR A 56 7.48 0.86 -7.80
C TYR A 56 8.45 1.77 -7.06
N THR A 57 7.95 2.93 -6.64
CA THR A 57 8.68 3.87 -5.79
C THR A 57 7.75 4.36 -4.68
N HIS A 58 8.23 4.30 -3.44
CA HIS A 58 7.58 4.94 -2.31
C HIS A 58 8.22 6.29 -2.06
N TYR A 59 7.39 7.30 -1.89
CA TYR A 59 7.78 8.65 -1.48
C TYR A 59 7.15 8.95 -0.14
N LEU A 60 7.93 9.43 0.81
CA LEU A 60 7.39 10.10 1.98
C LEU A 60 7.50 11.60 1.77
N LEU A 61 6.37 12.27 1.83
CA LEU A 61 6.26 13.72 1.65
C LEU A 61 5.81 14.37 2.95
N ASP A 62 6.37 15.52 3.24
CA ASP A 62 5.85 16.38 4.30
C ASP A 62 4.42 16.83 3.93
N SER A 63 3.47 16.61 4.83
CA SER A 63 2.06 16.87 4.55
C SER A 63 1.74 18.35 4.37
N GLN A 64 2.51 19.26 4.95
CA GLN A 64 2.27 20.71 4.91
C GLN A 64 2.86 21.34 3.64
N THR A 65 4.06 20.92 3.27
CA THR A 65 4.83 21.57 2.19
C THR A 65 4.87 20.77 0.90
N GLY A 66 4.57 19.47 0.93
CA GLY A 66 4.76 18.55 -0.19
C GLY A 66 6.22 18.22 -0.49
N ASN A 67 7.16 18.68 0.36
CA ASN A 67 8.58 18.38 0.18
C ASN A 67 8.86 16.89 0.41
N GLN A 68 9.66 16.31 -0.46
CA GLN A 68 10.07 14.92 -0.32
C GLN A 68 11.07 14.77 0.83
N ILE A 69 10.71 13.90 1.78
CA ILE A 69 11.58 13.53 2.90
C ILE A 69 12.53 12.44 2.44
N TRP A 70 11.99 11.37 1.80
CA TRP A 70 12.78 10.32 1.18
C TRP A 70 12.02 9.66 0.03
N ALA A 71 12.74 8.87 -0.77
CA ALA A 71 12.17 7.95 -1.75
C ALA A 71 12.86 6.57 -1.65
N ALA A 72 12.09 5.50 -1.76
CA ALA A 72 12.56 4.11 -1.77
C ALA A 72 12.01 3.39 -2.99
N THR A 73 12.90 2.79 -3.78
CA THR A 73 12.57 2.12 -5.05
C THR A 73 12.50 0.60 -4.90
N ASP A 74 11.87 -0.06 -5.88
CA ASP A 74 11.82 -1.52 -6.06
C ASP A 74 11.10 -2.30 -4.96
N ILE A 75 10.27 -1.61 -4.16
CA ILE A 75 9.48 -2.20 -3.10
C ILE A 75 8.02 -1.80 -3.33
N GLY A 76 7.27 -2.59 -4.11
CA GLY A 76 5.85 -2.35 -4.32
C GLY A 76 4.99 -2.95 -3.22
N CYS A 77 3.98 -2.25 -2.74
CA CYS A 77 2.95 -2.79 -1.85
C CYS A 77 1.64 -3.05 -2.61
N TRP A 78 0.91 -4.06 -2.17
CA TRP A 78 -0.38 -4.44 -2.75
C TRP A 78 -1.58 -4.01 -1.93
N ILE A 79 -1.33 -3.62 -0.70
CA ILE A 79 -2.34 -3.14 0.24
C ILE A 79 -1.88 -1.82 0.84
N VAL A 80 -2.83 -1.06 1.37
CA VAL A 80 -2.54 0.20 2.05
C VAL A 80 -1.54 -0.04 3.19
N PRO A 81 -0.39 0.63 3.18
CA PRO A 81 0.60 0.51 4.24
C PRO A 81 0.04 0.93 5.60
N GLN A 82 0.51 0.29 6.65
CA GLN A 82 0.19 0.63 8.03
C GLN A 82 1.35 1.38 8.66
N TYR A 83 1.07 2.52 9.26
CA TYR A 83 2.06 3.29 10.02
C TYR A 83 1.94 2.96 11.51
N HIS A 84 3.04 2.59 12.14
CA HIS A 84 3.07 2.27 13.56
C HIS A 84 4.42 2.57 14.19
N LYS A 85 4.44 3.35 15.28
CA LYS A 85 5.65 3.71 16.06
C LYS A 85 6.84 4.21 15.21
N GLY A 86 6.55 5.01 14.19
CA GLY A 86 7.60 5.58 13.35
C GLY A 86 8.02 4.71 12.16
N ASP A 87 7.48 3.51 12.02
CA ASP A 87 7.80 2.60 10.92
C ASP A 87 6.58 2.31 10.04
N ILE A 88 6.83 1.87 8.82
CA ILE A 88 5.82 1.59 7.80
C ILE A 88 5.83 0.10 7.46
N PHE A 89 4.68 -0.53 7.56
CA PHE A 89 4.48 -1.96 7.34
C PHE A 89 3.54 -2.21 6.18
N PHE A 90 3.87 -3.16 5.31
CA PHE A 90 3.02 -3.58 4.19
C PHE A 90 3.38 -4.97 3.70
N THR A 91 2.54 -5.54 2.84
CA THR A 91 2.88 -6.75 2.09
C THR A 91 3.18 -6.39 0.65
N ASN A 92 4.20 -7.02 0.08
CA ASN A 92 4.59 -6.81 -1.31
C ASN A 92 3.99 -7.87 -2.25
N ALA A 93 4.12 -7.63 -3.56
CA ALA A 93 3.66 -8.53 -4.62
C ALA A 93 4.25 -9.96 -4.54
N LYS A 94 5.44 -10.09 -3.96
CA LYS A 94 6.13 -11.38 -3.82
C LYS A 94 5.65 -12.19 -2.62
N GLY A 95 4.65 -11.68 -1.88
CA GLY A 95 4.10 -12.34 -0.69
C GLY A 95 5.04 -12.29 0.50
N ALA A 96 5.69 -11.16 0.69
CA ALA A 96 6.49 -10.88 1.85
C ALA A 96 5.92 -9.71 2.64
N VAL A 97 6.04 -9.76 3.96
CA VAL A 97 5.84 -8.61 4.83
C VAL A 97 7.13 -7.79 4.87
N CYS A 98 6.98 -6.50 4.73
CA CYS A 98 8.09 -5.54 4.70
C CYS A 98 7.91 -4.51 5.81
N LYS A 99 9.04 -4.07 6.36
CA LYS A 99 9.13 -2.96 7.31
C LYS A 99 10.10 -1.92 6.76
N LEU A 100 9.65 -0.70 6.59
CA LEU A 100 10.51 0.45 6.28
C LEU A 100 10.65 1.34 7.51
N CYS A 101 11.85 1.86 7.71
CA CYS A 101 12.09 2.96 8.63
C CYS A 101 11.36 4.21 8.12
N GLY A 102 10.42 4.76 8.89
CA GLY A 102 9.66 5.93 8.47
C GLY A 102 10.49 7.21 8.36
N ILE A 103 11.67 7.26 9.01
CA ILE A 103 12.57 8.43 8.95
C ILE A 103 13.41 8.42 7.66
N SER A 104 13.92 7.24 7.28
CA SER A 104 14.92 7.13 6.19
C SER A 104 14.43 6.41 4.94
N GLY A 105 13.27 5.75 4.99
CA GLY A 105 12.79 4.88 3.91
C GLY A 105 13.58 3.58 3.74
N LYS A 106 14.57 3.31 4.63
CA LYS A 106 15.40 2.10 4.56
C LYS A 106 14.55 0.86 4.88
N LEU A 107 14.69 -0.17 4.05
CA LEU A 107 14.11 -1.48 4.33
C LEU A 107 14.80 -2.10 5.55
N LEU A 108 14.03 -2.35 6.62
CA LEU A 108 14.53 -2.92 7.88
C LEU A 108 14.45 -4.44 7.84
N PHE A 109 13.35 -4.99 7.34
CA PHE A 109 13.24 -6.40 7.04
C PHE A 109 12.25 -6.67 5.90
N GLN A 110 12.40 -7.85 5.30
CA GLN A 110 11.46 -8.43 4.35
C GLN A 110 11.38 -9.93 4.61
N THR A 111 10.22 -10.40 5.08
CA THR A 111 10.02 -11.81 5.43
C THR A 111 8.93 -12.43 4.58
N LYS A 112 9.28 -13.46 3.83
CA LYS A 112 8.34 -14.19 2.99
C LYS A 112 7.43 -15.06 3.85
N PHE A 113 6.12 -14.95 3.66
CA PHE A 113 5.09 -15.75 4.32
C PHE A 113 4.23 -16.53 3.33
N LYS A 114 4.09 -16.02 2.12
CA LYS A 114 3.24 -16.57 1.06
C LYS A 114 4.05 -17.46 0.14
N LYS A 115 3.52 -18.64 -0.19
CA LYS A 115 4.07 -19.50 -1.22
C LYS A 115 3.70 -18.97 -2.61
N TRP A 116 4.51 -19.23 -3.63
CA TRP A 116 4.33 -18.71 -4.98
C TRP A 116 2.99 -19.10 -5.64
N TYR A 117 2.45 -20.25 -5.27
CA TYR A 117 1.18 -20.79 -5.79
C TYR A 117 -0.05 -20.35 -4.98
N ASP A 118 0.12 -19.58 -3.92
CA ASP A 118 -0.98 -19.15 -3.07
C ASP A 118 -1.61 -17.87 -3.65
N SER A 119 -2.83 -17.99 -4.16
CA SER A 119 -3.63 -16.89 -4.70
C SER A 119 -4.47 -16.14 -3.64
N SER A 120 -4.32 -16.46 -2.35
CA SER A 120 -5.11 -15.84 -1.29
C SER A 120 -4.84 -14.35 -1.18
N THR A 121 -5.90 -13.59 -0.97
CA THR A 121 -5.82 -12.18 -0.57
C THR A 121 -5.49 -12.11 0.92
N TYR A 122 -4.56 -11.25 1.27
CA TYR A 122 -4.11 -11.03 2.64
C TYR A 122 -4.39 -9.61 3.07
N ILE A 123 -4.77 -9.46 4.34
CA ILE A 123 -4.92 -8.17 5.02
C ILE A 123 -3.82 -8.10 6.08
N LEU A 124 -3.15 -6.96 6.14
CA LEU A 124 -2.17 -6.68 7.18
C LEU A 124 -2.79 -5.72 8.19
N THR A 125 -2.65 -6.02 9.46
CA THR A 125 -2.98 -5.11 10.56
C THR A 125 -1.87 -5.12 11.60
N VAL A 126 -1.63 -3.97 12.20
CA VAL A 126 -0.65 -3.81 13.27
C VAL A 126 -1.39 -3.48 14.56
N ALA A 127 -1.19 -4.28 15.59
CA ALA A 127 -1.83 -4.07 16.89
C ALA A 127 -0.83 -4.34 18.02
N LYS A 128 -0.71 -3.37 18.93
CA LYS A 128 0.29 -3.38 20.01
C LYS A 128 1.69 -3.55 19.43
N ASP A 129 2.37 -4.68 19.73
CA ASP A 129 3.72 -4.97 19.28
C ASP A 129 3.75 -6.17 18.31
N LYS A 130 2.65 -6.39 17.60
CA LYS A 130 2.47 -7.52 16.69
C LYS A 130 1.89 -7.09 15.37
N ILE A 131 2.35 -7.74 14.32
CA ILE A 131 1.77 -7.63 12.99
C ILE A 131 0.99 -8.92 12.73
N PHE A 132 -0.24 -8.77 12.27
CA PHE A 132 -1.08 -9.87 11.86
C PHE A 132 -1.29 -9.83 10.36
N ILE A 133 -1.12 -10.95 9.70
CA ILE A 133 -1.43 -11.14 8.28
C ILE A 133 -2.57 -12.14 8.21
N LEU A 134 -3.74 -11.68 7.79
CA LEU A 134 -4.97 -12.45 7.81
C LEU A 134 -5.39 -12.82 6.39
N SER A 135 -5.85 -14.05 6.20
CA SER A 135 -6.54 -14.49 4.98
C SER A 135 -7.61 -15.53 5.30
N LYS A 136 -8.46 -15.84 4.33
CA LYS A 136 -9.49 -16.87 4.48
C LYS A 136 -8.93 -18.28 4.72
N LYS A 137 -7.67 -18.55 4.35
CA LYS A 137 -7.07 -19.88 4.45
C LYS A 137 -6.06 -19.98 5.57
N LYS A 138 -5.22 -18.97 5.73
CA LYS A 138 -4.08 -18.97 6.65
C LYS A 138 -3.88 -17.58 7.24
N SER A 139 -3.53 -17.55 8.49
CA SER A 139 -3.16 -16.34 9.19
C SER A 139 -1.77 -16.47 9.77
N PHE A 140 -1.07 -15.35 9.87
CA PHE A 140 0.29 -15.30 10.35
C PHE A 140 0.44 -14.19 11.38
N HIS A 141 1.35 -14.44 12.29
CA HIS A 141 1.82 -13.50 13.28
C HIS A 141 3.28 -13.15 12.98
N VAL A 142 3.59 -11.86 12.89
CA VAL A 142 4.94 -11.40 12.62
C VAL A 142 5.44 -10.55 13.77
N GLN A 143 6.62 -10.88 14.29
CA GLN A 143 7.28 -10.10 15.31
C GLN A 143 7.76 -8.77 14.71
N ILE A 144 7.39 -7.66 15.35
CA ILE A 144 7.59 -6.31 14.79
C ILE A 144 9.07 -5.91 14.67
N ASP A 145 9.92 -6.46 15.55
CA ASP A 145 11.34 -6.11 15.57
C ASP A 145 12.20 -6.99 14.66
N SER A 146 11.94 -8.31 14.68
CA SER A 146 12.74 -9.28 13.95
C SER A 146 12.19 -9.67 12.58
N GLY A 147 10.92 -9.40 12.34
CA GLY A 147 10.21 -9.87 11.15
C GLY A 147 9.95 -11.39 11.17
N LYS A 148 10.22 -12.09 12.27
CA LYS A 148 9.97 -13.54 12.36
C LYS A 148 8.49 -13.83 12.19
N CYS A 149 8.15 -14.58 11.15
CA CYS A 149 6.78 -14.92 10.78
C CYS A 149 6.46 -16.35 11.24
N THR A 150 5.36 -16.52 11.95
CA THR A 150 4.83 -17.80 12.40
C THR A 150 3.37 -17.95 12.00
N GLU A 151 2.94 -19.13 11.61
CA GLU A 151 1.53 -19.40 11.33
C GLU A 151 0.72 -19.28 12.62
N ALA A 152 -0.46 -18.66 12.53
CA ALA A 152 -1.37 -18.39 13.64
C ALA A 152 -2.73 -19.05 13.37
N PRO A 153 -2.86 -20.37 13.53
CA PRO A 153 -4.05 -21.14 13.20
C PRO A 153 -5.28 -20.71 14.00
N GLU A 154 -5.08 -20.18 15.21
CA GLU A 154 -6.13 -19.63 16.07
C GLU A 154 -6.87 -18.44 15.43
N LEU A 155 -6.23 -17.73 14.51
CA LEU A 155 -6.81 -16.60 13.80
C LEU A 155 -7.52 -17.01 12.49
N ALA A 156 -7.34 -18.24 12.02
CA ALA A 156 -7.92 -18.70 10.77
C ALA A 156 -9.47 -18.73 10.81
N ASN A 157 -10.06 -18.96 11.97
CA ASN A 157 -11.52 -18.94 12.16
C ASN A 157 -12.08 -17.52 12.16
N PHE A 158 -11.30 -16.52 12.55
CA PHE A 158 -11.69 -15.11 12.52
C PHE A 158 -11.83 -14.57 11.09
N ALA A 159 -11.03 -15.12 10.19
CA ALA A 159 -10.93 -14.63 8.82
C ALA A 159 -12.00 -15.20 7.87
N LYS A 160 -12.68 -16.30 8.25
CA LYS A 160 -13.61 -16.97 7.34
C LYS A 160 -14.91 -16.20 7.09
N ASP A 161 -15.46 -15.56 8.12
CA ASP A 161 -16.82 -15.00 8.04
C ASP A 161 -16.88 -13.48 8.25
N GLN A 162 -15.81 -12.82 8.70
CA GLN A 162 -15.86 -11.44 9.15
C GLN A 162 -14.75 -10.53 8.59
N LEU A 163 -14.09 -10.90 7.49
CA LEU A 163 -13.29 -9.93 6.76
C LEU A 163 -14.21 -8.95 6.01
N THR A 164 -15.08 -8.32 6.75
CA THR A 164 -15.58 -7.00 6.39
C THR A 164 -14.37 -6.10 6.53
N PHE A 165 -14.03 -5.36 5.47
CA PHE A 165 -13.01 -4.34 5.52
C PHE A 165 -13.42 -3.31 6.57
N GLY A 166 -13.12 -3.61 7.82
CA GLY A 166 -13.21 -2.66 8.91
C GLY A 166 -12.09 -1.67 8.73
N LEU A 167 -12.42 -0.58 8.07
CA LEU A 167 -11.61 0.61 8.06
C LEU A 167 -11.51 1.07 9.51
N GLY A 168 -10.37 0.80 10.15
CA GLY A 168 -10.13 1.25 11.52
C GLY A 168 -10.36 2.76 11.61
N ASN A 169 -11.06 3.20 12.64
CA ASN A 169 -11.26 4.60 12.95
C ASN A 169 -9.89 5.29 13.02
N GLY A 170 -9.58 6.15 12.06
CA GLY A 170 -8.34 6.91 12.00
C GLY A 170 -7.58 6.85 10.68
N VAL A 171 -8.11 6.19 9.68
CA VAL A 171 -7.54 6.24 8.34
C VAL A 171 -8.35 7.22 7.51
N ASP A 172 -7.80 8.42 7.30
CA ASP A 172 -8.27 9.30 6.25
C ASP A 172 -8.03 8.60 4.92
N GLN A 173 -9.07 7.93 4.43
CA GLN A 173 -9.00 7.21 3.18
C GLN A 173 -9.34 8.08 2.02
N ILE A 174 -8.37 8.28 1.18
CA ILE A 174 -8.62 8.55 -0.21
C ILE A 174 -7.59 7.79 -1.05
N ALA A 175 -7.85 6.54 -1.32
CA ALA A 175 -7.10 5.77 -2.30
C ALA A 175 -7.97 4.69 -2.94
N LEU A 176 -9.16 5.05 -3.44
CA LEU A 176 -10.10 4.07 -3.99
C LEU A 176 -10.20 4.07 -5.52
N PHE A 177 -9.35 4.79 -6.23
CA PHE A 177 -9.53 4.94 -7.69
C PHE A 177 -8.51 4.25 -8.58
N SER A 178 -7.47 3.61 -8.06
CA SER A 178 -6.48 2.94 -8.92
C SER A 178 -6.63 1.42 -9.04
N SER A 179 -7.38 0.76 -8.18
CA SER A 179 -7.56 -0.70 -8.24
C SER A 179 -8.37 -1.17 -9.46
N ILE A 180 -9.24 -0.33 -10.01
CA ILE A 180 -10.04 -0.64 -11.20
C ILE A 180 -9.20 -0.54 -12.48
N ALA A 181 -8.27 0.40 -12.55
CA ALA A 181 -7.42 0.60 -13.73
C ALA A 181 -6.35 -0.50 -13.87
N ILE A 182 -5.81 -1.02 -12.76
CA ILE A 182 -4.82 -2.10 -12.76
C ILE A 182 -5.47 -3.45 -13.12
N ALA A 183 -6.69 -3.72 -12.67
CA ALA A 183 -7.44 -4.90 -13.04
C ALA A 183 -7.81 -4.89 -14.53
N ALA A 184 -8.13 -3.74 -15.11
CA ALA A 184 -8.41 -3.58 -16.54
C ALA A 184 -7.16 -3.76 -17.41
N ALA A 185 -5.99 -3.30 -16.96
CA ALA A 185 -4.72 -3.48 -17.67
C ALA A 185 -4.22 -4.94 -17.63
N ALA A 186 -4.45 -5.67 -16.54
CA ALA A 186 -4.12 -7.09 -16.44
C ALA A 186 -5.02 -7.98 -17.31
N ALA A 187 -6.29 -7.61 -17.46
CA ALA A 187 -7.26 -8.34 -18.29
C ALA A 187 -7.01 -8.12 -19.80
N SER A 188 -6.42 -7.00 -20.20
CA SER A 188 -6.10 -6.72 -21.60
C SER A 188 -4.79 -7.35 -22.08
N ALA A 189 -3.93 -7.81 -21.17
CA ALA A 189 -2.66 -8.48 -21.52
C ALA A 189 -2.84 -9.97 -21.84
N ASP A 190 -3.95 -10.58 -21.44
CA ASP A 190 -4.20 -12.03 -21.63
C ASP A 190 -5.05 -12.37 -22.86
N GLY A 191 -5.42 -11.36 -23.66
CA GLY A 191 -6.32 -11.50 -24.82
C GLY A 191 -5.66 -11.56 -26.20
N GLY A 192 -4.36 -11.74 -26.31
CA GLY A 192 -3.63 -11.59 -27.57
C GLY A 192 -2.88 -12.83 -28.07
N ALA A 193 -3.48 -14.04 -28.03
CA ALA A 193 -2.90 -15.20 -28.72
C ALA A 193 -3.97 -16.22 -29.13
N ILE A 194 -4.73 -15.93 -30.16
CA ILE A 194 -5.41 -16.97 -30.96
C ILE A 194 -5.24 -16.58 -32.41
N GLY A 195 -4.31 -17.21 -33.13
CA GLY A 195 -4.58 -18.30 -34.04
C GLY A 195 -4.98 -17.77 -35.41
N GLY A 196 -4.06 -17.73 -36.32
CA GLY A 196 -4.28 -17.68 -37.76
C GLY A 196 -3.41 -18.72 -38.43
N GLY A 197 -3.85 -19.96 -38.31
CA GLY A 197 -3.40 -20.99 -39.26
C GLY A 197 -4.49 -21.18 -40.28
N GLY A 198 -4.16 -21.41 -41.51
CA GLY A 198 -5.06 -21.93 -42.50
C GLY A 198 -4.81 -21.41 -43.89
N GLU A 199 -4.24 -22.29 -44.70
CA GLU A 199 -4.27 -22.43 -46.14
C GLU A 199 -3.50 -21.42 -46.99
#